data_df096f823ceaa1bed67a77c1a6652d55
#
_entry.id   df096f823ceaa1bed67a77c1a6652d55
#
_cell.length_a   1.000
_cell.length_b   1.000
_cell.length_c   1.000
_cell.angle_alpha   90.00
_cell.angle_beta   90.00
_cell.angle_gamma   90.00
#
_symmetry.space_group_name_H-M   'P 1'
#
loop_
_entity.id
_entity.type
_entity.pdbx_description
1 polymer ?
#
loop_
_entity_poly.entity_id
_entity_poly.type
_entity_poly.pdbx_seq_one_letter_code
_entity_poly.pdbx_strand_id
1 'polypeptide(L)'
;IYLLLLHFKTFKMSIHKEVYKRITVKTLTDMKSKNEKISMLTAYDYTMAQIVDGSGIDVILVGDSASNVMAGHETTLPITLDQMIYHASSVIRGVNRSLVVVDLPFGTYQSDSKEALRSAIRIMKESGAHSVKLEGGKEIKDSIKRIINAGIPVMGHLGLTPQSIYKFGTYTVRAKEEAEAAKLIQDAKMLEKVGCFAIVLEKIPAKLAATISKTLSIPVIGIGAGSEVDGQVLVLHDMLGMTKQFNPRFLRRYLSLYDD
;
A
#
# COMPACT_ATOMS: atom_id res chain seq x y z
N ILE A 1 18.68 -55.42 20.32
CA ILE A 1 17.62 -54.41 20.64
C ILE A 1 18.32 -53.28 21.40
N TYR A 2 18.71 -52.21 20.66
CA TYR A 2 19.31 -51.02 21.26
C TYR A 2 18.20 -50.01 21.56
N LEU A 3 18.00 -49.71 22.85
CA LEU A 3 17.15 -48.61 23.31
C LEU A 3 17.96 -47.31 23.18
N LEU A 4 17.57 -46.47 22.25
CA LEU A 4 18.01 -45.07 22.18
C LEU A 4 17.13 -44.23 23.13
N LEU A 5 17.69 -43.86 24.27
CA LEU A 5 17.09 -42.85 25.14
C LEU A 5 17.26 -41.47 24.52
N LEU A 6 16.24 -41.00 23.85
CA LEU A 6 16.12 -39.61 23.40
C LEU A 6 15.86 -38.74 24.64
N HIS A 7 16.84 -37.94 25.03
CA HIS A 7 16.67 -36.84 25.97
C HIS A 7 15.78 -35.76 25.31
N PHE A 8 14.49 -35.80 25.62
CA PHE A 8 13.65 -34.65 25.37
C PHE A 8 14.05 -33.51 26.31
N LYS A 9 14.88 -32.57 25.82
CA LYS A 9 14.95 -31.25 26.44
C LYS A 9 13.57 -30.61 26.27
N THR A 10 12.82 -30.50 27.35
CA THR A 10 11.62 -29.70 27.45
C THR A 10 12.02 -28.26 27.13
N PHE A 11 11.79 -27.86 25.87
CA PHE A 11 11.82 -26.46 25.47
C PHE A 11 10.62 -25.81 26.17
N LYS A 12 10.86 -25.16 27.31
CA LYS A 12 9.89 -24.21 27.87
C LYS A 12 9.79 -23.07 26.86
N MET A 13 8.84 -23.17 25.92
CA MET A 13 8.38 -22.02 25.17
C MET A 13 7.77 -21.05 26.16
N SER A 14 8.59 -20.12 26.63
CA SER A 14 8.11 -18.90 27.27
C SER A 14 7.28 -18.17 26.22
N ILE A 15 5.95 -18.27 26.32
CA ILE A 15 5.03 -17.42 25.58
C ILE A 15 5.13 -16.03 26.23
N HIS A 16 6.25 -15.33 26.04
CA HIS A 16 6.24 -13.90 26.11
C HIS A 16 5.41 -13.46 24.91
N LYS A 17 4.13 -13.09 25.14
CA LYS A 17 3.42 -12.21 24.23
C LYS A 17 4.27 -10.93 24.17
N GLU A 18 5.14 -10.82 23.18
CA GLU A 18 5.73 -9.54 22.85
C GLU A 18 4.55 -8.59 22.58
N VAL A 19 4.42 -7.59 23.43
CA VAL A 19 3.42 -6.54 23.26
C VAL A 19 3.93 -5.67 22.10
N TYR A 20 3.66 -6.09 20.87
CA TYR A 20 3.99 -5.32 19.69
C TYR A 20 3.22 -4.00 19.75
N LYS A 21 3.95 -2.88 19.79
CA LYS A 21 3.32 -1.57 19.63
C LYS A 21 2.84 -1.44 18.19
N ARG A 22 1.51 -1.46 18.01
CA ARG A 22 0.89 -1.35 16.69
C ARG A 22 1.22 -0.03 16.02
N ILE A 23 1.58 -0.09 14.72
CA ILE A 23 1.75 1.09 13.87
C ILE A 23 0.37 1.67 13.55
N THR A 24 0.25 2.98 13.70
CA THR A 24 -0.98 3.74 13.45
C THR A 24 -0.70 4.86 12.45
N VAL A 25 -1.72 5.50 11.92
CA VAL A 25 -1.56 6.69 11.05
C VAL A 25 -0.75 7.79 11.75
N LYS A 26 -0.95 7.97 13.08
CA LYS A 26 -0.15 8.91 13.87
C LYS A 26 1.33 8.50 13.91
N THR A 27 1.63 7.20 14.06
CA THR A 27 3.01 6.71 14.06
C THR A 27 3.73 7.09 12.76
N LEU A 28 3.08 6.98 11.60
CA LEU A 28 3.69 7.36 10.33
C LEU A 28 3.97 8.86 10.24
N THR A 29 3.08 9.70 10.75
CA THR A 29 3.30 11.15 10.84
C THR A 29 4.48 11.48 11.77
N ASP A 30 4.57 10.79 12.91
CA ASP A 30 5.68 10.95 13.86
C ASP A 30 7.02 10.51 13.24
N MET A 31 7.04 9.41 12.45
CA MET A 31 8.23 8.96 11.71
C MET A 31 8.71 10.03 10.72
N LYS A 32 7.80 10.60 9.92
CA LYS A 32 8.15 11.71 9.01
C LYS A 32 8.77 12.88 9.78
N SER A 33 8.17 13.31 10.88
CA SER A 33 8.66 14.45 11.68
C SER A 33 10.08 14.23 12.23
N LYS A 34 10.46 12.94 12.43
CA LYS A 34 11.77 12.52 12.89
C LYS A 34 12.74 12.16 11.77
N ASN A 35 12.34 12.30 10.50
CA ASN A 35 13.07 11.83 9.33
C ASN A 35 13.35 10.31 9.33
N GLU A 36 12.53 9.51 10.01
CA GLU A 36 12.56 8.07 9.99
C GLU A 36 11.88 7.57 8.71
N LYS A 37 12.52 6.64 7.98
CA LYS A 37 11.97 6.13 6.73
C LYS A 37 10.88 5.09 6.98
N ILE A 38 9.80 5.17 6.21
CA ILE A 38 8.65 4.27 6.29
C ILE A 38 8.82 3.16 5.25
N SER A 39 8.73 1.92 5.70
CA SER A 39 8.76 0.74 4.85
C SER A 39 7.35 0.23 4.58
N MET A 40 7.04 -0.04 3.30
CA MET A 40 5.72 -0.55 2.89
C MET A 40 5.88 -1.68 1.87
N LEU A 41 5.18 -2.79 2.06
CA LEU A 41 5.13 -3.92 1.13
C LEU A 41 3.69 -4.40 0.94
N THR A 42 3.42 -5.01 -0.22
CA THR A 42 2.13 -5.67 -0.42
C THR A 42 2.11 -7.05 0.25
N ALA A 43 0.92 -7.47 0.68
CA ALA A 43 0.60 -8.86 0.99
C ALA A 43 -0.88 -9.12 0.66
N TYR A 44 -1.21 -10.39 0.32
CA TYR A 44 -2.55 -10.74 -0.16
C TYR A 44 -3.14 -11.97 0.52
N ASP A 45 -2.38 -12.63 1.38
CA ASP A 45 -2.80 -13.82 2.12
C ASP A 45 -2.24 -13.83 3.54
N TYR A 46 -2.73 -14.78 4.34
CA TYR A 46 -2.39 -14.92 5.76
C TYR A 46 -0.90 -15.23 5.99
N THR A 47 -0.34 -16.18 5.25
CA THR A 47 1.03 -16.66 5.48
C THR A 47 2.06 -15.60 5.11
N MET A 48 1.90 -14.96 3.94
CA MET A 48 2.77 -13.85 3.54
C MET A 48 2.62 -12.66 4.47
N ALA A 49 1.40 -12.35 4.94
CA ALA A 49 1.19 -11.28 5.91
C ALA A 49 1.98 -11.51 7.21
N GLN A 50 2.01 -12.75 7.74
CA GLN A 50 2.81 -13.07 8.92
C GLN A 50 4.31 -12.89 8.69
N ILE A 51 4.82 -13.30 7.53
CA ILE A 51 6.24 -13.15 7.17
C ILE A 51 6.60 -11.68 7.06
N VAL A 52 5.78 -10.90 6.35
CA VAL A 52 6.01 -9.46 6.13
C VAL A 52 5.89 -8.68 7.45
N ASP A 53 4.87 -8.94 8.26
CA ASP A 53 4.70 -8.30 9.58
C ASP A 53 5.87 -8.63 10.52
N GLY A 54 6.27 -9.91 10.56
CA GLY A 54 7.40 -10.40 11.36
C GLY A 54 8.75 -9.85 10.93
N SER A 55 8.90 -9.38 9.68
CA SER A 55 10.12 -8.73 9.20
C SER A 55 10.27 -7.27 9.66
N GLY A 56 9.26 -6.71 10.33
CA GLY A 56 9.29 -5.35 10.87
C GLY A 56 8.85 -4.26 9.89
N ILE A 57 8.17 -4.61 8.80
CA ILE A 57 7.55 -3.65 7.86
C ILE A 57 6.54 -2.77 8.60
N ASP A 58 6.51 -1.46 8.29
CA ASP A 58 5.63 -0.51 8.97
C ASP A 58 4.21 -0.54 8.41
N VAL A 59 4.08 -0.71 7.09
CA VAL A 59 2.78 -0.70 6.39
C VAL A 59 2.66 -1.91 5.49
N ILE A 60 1.55 -2.62 5.58
CA ILE A 60 1.18 -3.66 4.63
C ILE A 60 0.05 -3.14 3.75
N LEU A 61 0.26 -3.19 2.42
CA LEU A 61 -0.74 -2.83 1.44
C LEU A 61 -1.42 -4.09 0.90
N VAL A 62 -2.73 -4.17 1.06
CA VAL A 62 -3.55 -5.06 0.25
C VAL A 62 -3.93 -4.31 -1.01
N GLY A 63 -3.05 -4.39 -2.00
CA GLY A 63 -3.16 -3.63 -3.24
C GLY A 63 -4.10 -4.29 -4.26
N ASP A 64 -4.73 -3.49 -5.11
CA ASP A 64 -5.48 -4.00 -6.28
C ASP A 64 -4.57 -4.69 -7.31
N SER A 65 -3.24 -4.54 -7.17
CA SER A 65 -2.22 -5.37 -7.84
C SER A 65 -2.39 -6.88 -7.59
N ALA A 66 -3.22 -7.29 -6.60
CA ALA A 66 -3.69 -8.67 -6.46
C ALA A 66 -4.35 -9.18 -7.75
N SER A 67 -5.01 -8.30 -8.52
CA SER A 67 -5.53 -8.61 -9.85
C SER A 67 -4.47 -9.20 -10.77
N ASN A 68 -3.26 -8.63 -10.76
CA ASN A 68 -2.14 -9.09 -11.59
C ASN A 68 -1.44 -10.31 -10.98
N VAL A 69 -0.94 -10.18 -9.74
CA VAL A 69 0.01 -11.16 -9.17
C VAL A 69 -0.67 -12.37 -8.52
N MET A 70 -1.96 -12.27 -8.16
CA MET A 70 -2.72 -13.37 -7.57
C MET A 70 -3.72 -13.98 -8.55
N ALA A 71 -4.40 -13.16 -9.36
CA ALA A 71 -5.43 -13.62 -10.29
C ALA A 71 -4.96 -13.73 -11.75
N GLY A 72 -3.76 -13.20 -12.08
CA GLY A 72 -3.16 -13.30 -13.42
C GLY A 72 -3.81 -12.39 -14.48
N HIS A 73 -4.57 -11.38 -14.07
CA HIS A 73 -5.14 -10.41 -15.00
C HIS A 73 -4.07 -9.44 -15.53
N GLU A 74 -4.27 -8.91 -16.73
CA GLU A 74 -3.37 -7.95 -17.37
C GLU A 74 -3.34 -6.59 -16.65
N THR A 75 -4.45 -6.18 -16.04
CA THR A 75 -4.61 -4.90 -15.35
C THR A 75 -5.19 -5.08 -13.95
N THR A 76 -5.18 -4.00 -13.16
CA THR A 76 -5.81 -3.99 -11.83
C THR A 76 -7.34 -3.87 -11.88
N LEU A 77 -7.93 -3.55 -13.05
CA LEU A 77 -9.34 -3.22 -13.20
C LEU A 77 -10.32 -4.36 -12.87
N PRO A 78 -10.04 -5.64 -13.19
CA PRO A 78 -11.01 -6.71 -12.99
C PRO A 78 -11.28 -7.10 -11.54
N ILE A 79 -10.37 -6.78 -10.59
CA ILE A 79 -10.54 -7.21 -9.20
C ILE A 79 -11.78 -6.55 -8.57
N THR A 80 -12.61 -7.36 -7.91
CA THR A 80 -13.85 -6.90 -7.29
C THR A 80 -13.64 -6.47 -5.85
N LEU A 81 -14.60 -5.72 -5.30
CA LEU A 81 -14.62 -5.34 -3.88
C LEU A 81 -14.63 -6.57 -2.96
N ASP A 82 -15.38 -7.62 -3.32
CA ASP A 82 -15.46 -8.85 -2.52
C ASP A 82 -14.12 -9.60 -2.49
N GLN A 83 -13.39 -9.64 -3.61
CA GLN A 83 -12.06 -10.20 -3.67
C GLN A 83 -11.07 -9.40 -2.82
N MET A 84 -11.14 -8.06 -2.87
CA MET A 84 -10.32 -7.21 -2.02
C MET A 84 -10.60 -7.43 -0.53
N ILE A 85 -11.88 -7.58 -0.15
CA ILE A 85 -12.29 -7.90 1.22
C ILE A 85 -11.76 -9.29 1.64
N TYR A 86 -11.80 -10.28 0.76
CA TYR A 86 -11.23 -11.61 1.01
C TYR A 86 -9.74 -11.55 1.30
N HIS A 87 -8.97 -10.90 0.45
CA HIS A 87 -7.52 -10.69 0.64
C HIS A 87 -7.24 -9.92 1.93
N ALA A 88 -7.93 -8.81 2.15
CA ALA A 88 -7.76 -7.98 3.33
C ALA A 88 -8.07 -8.73 4.63
N SER A 89 -9.14 -9.53 4.66
CA SER A 89 -9.50 -10.37 5.80
C SER A 89 -8.43 -11.41 6.11
N SER A 90 -7.82 -11.98 5.07
CA SER A 90 -6.73 -12.95 5.21
C SER A 90 -5.47 -12.29 5.78
N VAL A 91 -5.10 -11.12 5.26
CA VAL A 91 -3.94 -10.34 5.73
C VAL A 91 -4.12 -9.89 7.18
N ILE A 92 -5.28 -9.32 7.52
CA ILE A 92 -5.55 -8.81 8.89
C ILE A 92 -5.38 -9.88 9.95
N ARG A 93 -5.79 -11.13 9.67
CA ARG A 93 -5.59 -12.24 10.62
C ARG A 93 -4.13 -12.59 10.86
N GLY A 94 -3.24 -12.26 9.90
CA GLY A 94 -1.80 -12.54 9.98
C GLY A 94 -0.97 -11.40 10.59
N VAL A 95 -1.56 -10.21 10.82
CA VAL A 95 -0.83 -9.00 11.20
C VAL A 95 -1.03 -8.66 12.67
N ASN A 96 0.07 -8.39 13.38
CA ASN A 96 0.06 -7.95 14.77
C ASN A 96 0.53 -6.50 14.96
N ARG A 97 1.47 -6.03 14.14
CA ARG A 97 2.16 -4.75 14.29
C ARG A 97 1.84 -3.75 13.18
N SER A 98 1.95 -4.14 11.92
CA SER A 98 1.91 -3.25 10.77
C SER A 98 0.55 -2.55 10.61
N LEU A 99 0.56 -1.33 10.08
CA LEU A 99 -0.65 -0.67 9.61
C LEU A 99 -1.10 -1.33 8.30
N VAL A 100 -2.34 -1.80 8.23
CA VAL A 100 -2.90 -2.39 7.01
C VAL A 100 -3.73 -1.36 6.25
N VAL A 101 -3.33 -1.10 5.01
CA VAL A 101 -4.01 -0.23 4.04
C VAL A 101 -4.62 -1.12 2.95
N VAL A 102 -5.86 -0.87 2.55
CA VAL A 102 -6.55 -1.65 1.51
C VAL A 102 -6.99 -0.75 0.37
N ASP A 103 -6.70 -1.14 -0.86
CA ASP A 103 -7.16 -0.41 -2.04
C ASP A 103 -8.66 -0.56 -2.23
N LEU A 104 -9.33 0.56 -2.50
CA LEU A 104 -10.64 0.54 -3.13
C LEU A 104 -10.45 0.20 -4.62
N PRO A 105 -11.02 -0.92 -5.13
CA PRO A 105 -10.85 -1.30 -6.51
C PRO A 105 -11.60 -0.37 -7.46
N PHE A 106 -11.19 -0.39 -8.72
CA PHE A 106 -11.83 0.40 -9.78
C PHE A 106 -13.35 0.20 -9.82
N GLY A 107 -14.09 1.29 -10.03
CA GLY A 107 -15.55 1.29 -10.11
C GLY A 107 -16.25 1.49 -8.77
N THR A 108 -15.55 1.41 -7.64
CA THR A 108 -16.17 1.46 -6.32
C THR A 108 -16.18 2.86 -5.66
N TYR A 109 -15.53 3.85 -6.27
CA TYR A 109 -15.43 5.21 -5.69
C TYR A 109 -15.42 6.34 -6.72
N GLN A 110 -15.32 6.01 -8.01
CA GLN A 110 -15.24 7.02 -9.08
C GLN A 110 -16.62 7.57 -9.47
N SER A 111 -17.68 6.79 -9.32
CA SER A 111 -19.04 7.15 -9.74
C SER A 111 -19.65 8.24 -8.87
N ASP A 112 -19.67 8.03 -7.55
CA ASP A 112 -20.15 9.01 -6.58
C ASP A 112 -19.59 8.77 -5.18
N SER A 113 -19.67 9.83 -4.34
CA SER A 113 -19.10 9.82 -3.00
C SER A 113 -19.87 8.97 -1.98
N LYS A 114 -21.15 8.65 -2.23
CA LYS A 114 -21.95 7.78 -1.35
C LYS A 114 -21.56 6.32 -1.54
N GLU A 115 -21.34 5.92 -2.80
CA GLU A 115 -20.85 4.59 -3.12
C GLU A 115 -19.42 4.38 -2.63
N ALA A 116 -18.55 5.39 -2.79
CA ALA A 116 -17.21 5.37 -2.22
C ALA A 116 -17.22 5.11 -0.70
N LEU A 117 -18.09 5.78 0.04
CA LEU A 117 -18.25 5.56 1.47
C LEU A 117 -18.78 4.15 1.79
N ARG A 118 -19.78 3.66 1.05
CA ARG A 118 -20.32 2.30 1.26
C ARG A 118 -19.24 1.25 1.06
N SER A 119 -18.45 1.38 -0.01
CA SER A 119 -17.34 0.48 -0.32
C SER A 119 -16.25 0.51 0.76
N ALA A 120 -15.86 1.71 1.22
CA ALA A 120 -14.91 1.87 2.32
C ALA A 120 -15.42 1.25 3.63
N ILE A 121 -16.71 1.45 3.98
CA ILE A 121 -17.34 0.84 5.14
C ILE A 121 -17.30 -0.68 5.05
N ARG A 122 -17.59 -1.27 3.88
CA ARG A 122 -17.50 -2.71 3.67
C ARG A 122 -16.10 -3.24 3.94
N ILE A 123 -15.07 -2.63 3.34
CA ILE A 123 -13.68 -3.01 3.60
C ILE A 123 -13.38 -2.97 5.10
N MET A 124 -13.66 -1.84 5.77
CA MET A 124 -13.34 -1.69 7.19
C MET A 124 -14.08 -2.70 8.08
N LYS A 125 -15.37 -2.90 7.86
CA LYS A 125 -16.20 -3.77 8.71
C LYS A 125 -15.99 -5.26 8.44
N GLU A 126 -15.88 -5.65 7.16
CA GLU A 126 -15.85 -7.06 6.78
C GLU A 126 -14.42 -7.65 6.88
N SER A 127 -13.37 -6.82 6.72
CA SER A 127 -11.99 -7.30 6.82
C SER A 127 -11.30 -6.94 8.14
N GLY A 128 -11.72 -5.87 8.80
CA GLY A 128 -11.00 -5.31 9.95
C GLY A 128 -9.79 -4.46 9.56
N ALA A 129 -9.68 -4.03 8.29
CA ALA A 129 -8.62 -3.14 7.81
C ALA A 129 -8.51 -1.84 8.62
N HIS A 130 -7.32 -1.21 8.60
CA HIS A 130 -7.08 0.00 9.39
C HIS A 130 -7.30 1.29 8.60
N SER A 131 -7.22 1.24 7.28
CA SER A 131 -7.36 2.38 6.37
C SER A 131 -7.61 1.92 4.94
N VAL A 132 -8.00 2.86 4.07
CA VAL A 132 -8.19 2.60 2.64
C VAL A 132 -7.28 3.48 1.79
N LYS A 133 -6.97 3.05 0.54
CA LYS A 133 -6.25 3.85 -0.45
C LYS A 133 -7.11 4.06 -1.69
N LEU A 134 -7.05 5.27 -2.28
CA LEU A 134 -7.76 5.65 -3.50
C LEU A 134 -6.82 6.35 -4.47
N GLU A 135 -7.01 6.07 -5.76
CA GLU A 135 -6.24 6.66 -6.86
C GLU A 135 -6.97 7.86 -7.47
N GLY A 136 -6.27 8.99 -7.57
CA GLY A 136 -6.74 10.21 -8.19
C GLY A 136 -6.58 11.45 -7.31
N GLY A 137 -6.77 12.60 -7.93
CA GLY A 137 -6.65 13.92 -7.31
C GLY A 137 -8.00 14.61 -7.16
N LYS A 138 -8.09 15.81 -7.75
CA LYS A 138 -9.28 16.69 -7.66
C LYS A 138 -10.59 15.98 -8.04
N GLU A 139 -10.53 15.06 -9.00
CA GLU A 139 -11.69 14.33 -9.55
C GLU A 139 -12.40 13.44 -8.54
N ILE A 140 -11.69 12.95 -7.51
CA ILE A 140 -12.24 12.08 -6.45
C ILE A 140 -12.27 12.74 -5.08
N LYS A 141 -12.04 14.06 -5.01
CA LYS A 141 -11.98 14.83 -3.77
C LYS A 141 -13.19 14.61 -2.86
N ASP A 142 -14.39 14.61 -3.43
CA ASP A 142 -15.63 14.48 -2.65
C ASP A 142 -15.80 13.07 -2.07
N SER A 143 -15.36 12.05 -2.80
CA SER A 143 -15.30 10.67 -2.31
C SER A 143 -14.35 10.54 -1.12
N ILE A 144 -13.13 11.06 -1.23
CA ILE A 144 -12.14 11.08 -0.15
C ILE A 144 -12.68 11.84 1.07
N LYS A 145 -13.19 13.05 0.87
CA LYS A 145 -13.73 13.86 1.98
C LYS A 145 -14.87 13.16 2.71
N ARG A 146 -15.76 12.49 1.99
CA ARG A 146 -16.88 11.76 2.58
C ARG A 146 -16.41 10.57 3.41
N ILE A 147 -15.43 9.82 2.94
CA ILE A 147 -14.84 8.69 3.66
C ILE A 147 -14.16 9.16 4.94
N ILE A 148 -13.33 10.22 4.86
CA ILE A 148 -12.62 10.79 6.02
C ILE A 148 -13.61 11.33 7.07
N ASN A 149 -14.66 12.01 6.64
CA ASN A 149 -15.68 12.54 7.55
C ASN A 149 -16.46 11.44 8.29
N ALA A 150 -16.47 10.22 7.78
CA ALA A 150 -17.03 9.05 8.46
C ALA A 150 -16.04 8.39 9.44
N GLY A 151 -14.84 8.95 9.63
CA GLY A 151 -13.83 8.45 10.56
C GLY A 151 -12.89 7.38 9.97
N ILE A 152 -12.91 7.16 8.65
CA ILE A 152 -12.05 6.17 7.98
C ILE A 152 -10.79 6.89 7.48
N PRO A 153 -9.57 6.47 7.89
CA PRO A 153 -8.33 7.05 7.39
C PRO A 153 -8.13 6.73 5.90
N VAL A 154 -7.69 7.73 5.12
CA VAL A 154 -7.47 7.60 3.68
C VAL A 154 -6.03 7.91 3.33
N MET A 155 -5.40 7.02 2.54
CA MET A 155 -4.16 7.25 1.81
C MET A 155 -4.50 7.64 0.38
N GLY A 156 -3.94 8.75 -0.13
CA GLY A 156 -4.08 9.13 -1.54
C GLY A 156 -3.07 8.40 -2.43
N HIS A 157 -3.32 8.37 -3.75
CA HIS A 157 -2.36 7.85 -4.72
C HIS A 157 -2.37 8.69 -5.99
N LEU A 158 -1.21 9.25 -6.36
CA LEU A 158 -1.01 10.16 -7.48
C LEU A 158 0.17 9.73 -8.36
N GLY A 159 0.27 10.33 -9.54
CA GLY A 159 1.27 10.01 -10.55
C GLY A 159 0.73 9.00 -11.55
N LEU A 160 1.44 7.90 -11.78
CA LEU A 160 0.87 6.77 -12.49
C LEU A 160 -0.14 6.09 -11.56
N THR A 161 -1.39 6.06 -11.98
CA THR A 161 -2.46 5.38 -11.27
C THR A 161 -2.91 4.19 -12.13
N PRO A 162 -2.59 2.93 -11.75
CA PRO A 162 -2.89 1.74 -12.55
C PRO A 162 -4.36 1.60 -12.95
N GLN A 163 -5.29 2.05 -12.11
CA GLN A 163 -6.71 2.07 -12.44
C GLN A 163 -7.06 3.00 -13.61
N SER A 164 -6.17 3.92 -13.98
CA SER A 164 -6.32 4.81 -15.14
C SER A 164 -5.51 4.35 -16.36
N ILE A 165 -5.06 3.10 -16.41
CA ILE A 165 -4.10 2.62 -17.42
C ILE A 165 -4.61 2.81 -18.86
N TYR A 166 -5.88 2.57 -19.14
CA TYR A 166 -6.44 2.77 -20.46
C TYR A 166 -6.52 4.24 -20.86
N LYS A 167 -6.69 5.17 -19.90
CA LYS A 167 -6.59 6.61 -20.14
C LYS A 167 -5.17 7.03 -20.47
N PHE A 168 -4.17 6.43 -19.81
CA PHE A 168 -2.77 6.76 -20.06
C PHE A 168 -2.18 6.05 -21.28
N GLY A 169 -2.70 4.87 -21.63
CA GLY A 169 -2.24 4.05 -22.74
C GLY A 169 -0.89 3.39 -22.51
N THR A 170 -0.17 3.75 -21.46
CA THR A 170 1.17 3.22 -21.16
C THR A 170 1.52 3.32 -19.67
N TYR A 171 2.47 2.50 -19.21
CA TYR A 171 3.06 2.56 -17.87
C TYR A 171 4.30 3.49 -17.79
N THR A 172 4.36 4.55 -18.61
CA THR A 172 5.49 5.50 -18.61
C THR A 172 5.45 6.44 -17.40
N VAL A 173 6.61 7.08 -17.13
CA VAL A 173 6.75 8.10 -16.08
C VAL A 173 5.82 9.28 -16.38
N ARG A 174 5.00 9.65 -15.39
CA ARG A 174 4.02 10.74 -15.43
C ARG A 174 4.64 12.07 -14.97
N ALA A 175 3.92 13.16 -15.19
CA ALA A 175 4.29 14.50 -14.73
C ALA A 175 5.70 14.96 -15.16
N LYS A 176 6.10 14.62 -16.38
CA LYS A 176 7.30 15.16 -17.03
C LYS A 176 7.09 16.57 -17.54
N GLU A 177 5.90 16.83 -18.07
CA GLU A 177 5.51 18.13 -18.59
C GLU A 177 5.12 19.08 -17.45
N GLU A 178 5.44 20.36 -17.60
CA GLU A 178 5.26 21.38 -16.56
C GLU A 178 3.78 21.47 -16.08
N ALA A 179 2.84 21.44 -16.99
CA ALA A 179 1.41 21.50 -16.67
C ALA A 179 0.94 20.29 -15.83
N GLU A 180 1.40 19.09 -16.18
CA GLU A 180 1.09 17.87 -15.42
C GLU A 180 1.77 17.89 -14.06
N ALA A 181 3.01 18.36 -13.98
CA ALA A 181 3.75 18.51 -12.71
C ALA A 181 3.06 19.53 -11.79
N ALA A 182 2.63 20.68 -12.31
CA ALA A 182 1.89 21.69 -11.57
C ALA A 182 0.55 21.12 -11.02
N LYS A 183 -0.19 20.40 -11.87
CA LYS A 183 -1.43 19.70 -11.44
C LYS A 183 -1.15 18.71 -10.33
N LEU A 184 -0.11 17.90 -10.45
CA LEU A 184 0.26 16.90 -9.44
C LEU A 184 0.55 17.54 -8.07
N ILE A 185 1.28 18.66 -8.05
CA ILE A 185 1.57 19.41 -6.82
C ILE A 185 0.27 19.95 -6.20
N GLN A 186 -0.64 20.50 -7.03
CA GLN A 186 -1.93 21.00 -6.56
C GLN A 186 -2.80 19.89 -5.98
N ASP A 187 -2.86 18.74 -6.65
CA ASP A 187 -3.60 17.57 -6.19
C ASP A 187 -3.01 17.03 -4.86
N ALA A 188 -1.69 16.95 -4.72
CA ALA A 188 -1.04 16.51 -3.49
C ALA A 188 -1.37 17.43 -2.29
N LYS A 189 -1.29 18.75 -2.49
CA LYS A 189 -1.71 19.73 -1.45
C LYS A 189 -3.21 19.65 -1.13
N MET A 190 -4.03 19.38 -2.13
CA MET A 190 -5.46 19.23 -1.93
C MET A 190 -5.78 17.97 -1.12
N LEU A 191 -5.10 16.84 -1.41
CA LEU A 191 -5.27 15.59 -0.67
C LEU A 191 -4.88 15.75 0.81
N GLU A 192 -3.78 16.43 1.11
CA GLU A 192 -3.42 16.78 2.47
C GLU A 192 -4.50 17.65 3.13
N LYS A 193 -4.95 18.71 2.44
CA LYS A 193 -5.97 19.65 2.97
C LYS A 193 -7.31 18.97 3.27
N VAL A 194 -7.71 17.96 2.53
CA VAL A 194 -8.96 17.22 2.81
C VAL A 194 -8.80 16.17 3.90
N GLY A 195 -7.56 15.90 4.37
CA GLY A 195 -7.27 15.06 5.52
C GLY A 195 -6.72 13.67 5.20
N CYS A 196 -6.19 13.43 4.01
CA CYS A 196 -5.40 12.20 3.77
C CYS A 196 -4.25 12.12 4.76
N PHE A 197 -4.00 10.96 5.35
CA PHE A 197 -2.92 10.79 6.31
C PHE A 197 -1.56 10.53 5.65
N ALA A 198 -1.53 10.10 4.40
CA ALA A 198 -0.34 9.86 3.58
C ALA A 198 -0.70 9.86 2.09
N ILE A 199 0.31 9.95 1.23
CA ILE A 199 0.15 9.88 -0.24
C ILE A 199 1.18 8.92 -0.82
N VAL A 200 0.75 8.06 -1.75
CA VAL A 200 1.65 7.33 -2.66
C VAL A 200 1.93 8.19 -3.89
N LEU A 201 3.19 8.26 -4.31
CA LEU A 201 3.61 8.85 -5.59
C LEU A 201 4.25 7.76 -6.45
N GLU A 202 3.60 7.44 -7.58
CA GLU A 202 4.07 6.39 -8.47
C GLU A 202 4.61 6.93 -9.80
N LYS A 203 5.80 6.44 -10.19
CA LYS A 203 6.44 6.67 -11.51
C LYS A 203 6.38 8.14 -11.95
N ILE A 204 6.92 9.02 -11.14
CA ILE A 204 7.10 10.45 -11.42
C ILE A 204 8.58 10.84 -11.33
N PRO A 205 9.02 11.99 -11.86
CA PRO A 205 10.39 12.43 -11.72
C PRO A 205 10.81 12.58 -10.25
N ALA A 206 12.00 12.05 -9.90
CA ALA A 206 12.49 12.05 -8.52
C ALA A 206 12.58 13.45 -7.89
N LYS A 207 13.00 14.47 -8.67
CA LYS A 207 13.05 15.86 -8.19
C LYS A 207 11.67 16.40 -7.82
N LEU A 208 10.64 16.04 -8.60
CA LEU A 208 9.25 16.44 -8.34
C LEU A 208 8.74 15.77 -7.07
N ALA A 209 8.98 14.45 -6.91
CA ALA A 209 8.62 13.72 -5.70
C ALA A 209 9.27 14.31 -4.44
N ALA A 210 10.58 14.63 -4.51
CA ALA A 210 11.31 15.28 -3.43
C ALA A 210 10.70 16.65 -3.06
N THR A 211 10.31 17.44 -4.05
CA THR A 211 9.66 18.74 -3.83
C THR A 211 8.31 18.56 -3.13
N ILE A 212 7.49 17.61 -3.58
CA ILE A 212 6.19 17.32 -2.96
C ILE A 212 6.38 16.83 -1.52
N SER A 213 7.31 15.89 -1.29
CA SER A 213 7.59 15.36 0.05
C SER A 213 8.00 16.43 1.05
N LYS A 214 8.86 17.39 0.61
CA LYS A 214 9.28 18.53 1.44
C LYS A 214 8.15 19.55 1.69
N THR A 215 7.19 19.65 0.80
CA THR A 215 6.09 20.62 0.88
C THR A 215 4.98 20.15 1.82
N LEU A 216 4.70 18.84 1.87
CA LEU A 216 3.62 18.27 2.66
C LEU A 216 4.06 17.94 4.08
N SER A 217 3.16 18.04 5.03
CA SER A 217 3.36 17.59 6.42
C SER A 217 3.04 16.09 6.61
N ILE A 218 2.21 15.52 5.72
CA ILE A 218 1.86 14.10 5.73
C ILE A 218 2.93 13.25 5.01
N PRO A 219 3.10 11.97 5.38
CA PRO A 219 4.03 11.06 4.73
C PRO A 219 3.80 10.90 3.23
N VAL A 220 4.90 10.89 2.47
CA VAL A 220 4.94 10.63 1.03
C VAL A 220 5.70 9.32 0.79
N ILE A 221 5.01 8.32 0.24
CA ILE A 221 5.55 7.00 -0.06
C ILE A 221 5.80 6.89 -1.56
N GLY A 222 7.00 6.56 -1.97
CA GLY A 222 7.38 6.47 -3.38
C GLY A 222 7.36 5.03 -3.92
N ILE A 223 7.03 4.90 -5.20
CA ILE A 223 7.32 3.73 -6.03
C ILE A 223 7.74 4.21 -7.42
N GLY A 224 9.00 3.98 -7.79
CA GLY A 224 9.55 4.56 -9.01
C GLY A 224 9.56 6.09 -9.04
N ALA A 225 9.67 6.72 -7.87
CA ALA A 225 9.64 8.17 -7.68
C ALA A 225 10.93 8.73 -7.03
N GLY A 226 12.02 7.95 -6.99
CA GLY A 226 13.29 8.32 -6.35
C GLY A 226 13.32 8.07 -4.85
N SER A 227 14.47 8.35 -4.21
CA SER A 227 14.74 8.04 -2.80
C SER A 227 14.41 9.17 -1.84
N GLU A 228 14.26 10.41 -2.33
CA GLU A 228 14.07 11.63 -1.52
C GLU A 228 12.61 11.83 -1.09
N VAL A 229 11.97 10.77 -0.62
CA VAL A 229 10.61 10.74 -0.07
C VAL A 229 10.64 10.08 1.31
N ASP A 230 9.54 10.09 2.04
CA ASP A 230 9.48 9.64 3.43
C ASP A 230 9.48 8.11 3.56
N GLY A 231 9.04 7.39 2.53
CA GLY A 231 9.02 5.92 2.51
C GLY A 231 9.00 5.35 1.09
N GLN A 232 9.03 4.03 1.00
CA GLN A 232 8.97 3.29 -0.27
C GLN A 232 7.97 2.15 -0.16
N VAL A 233 7.27 1.88 -1.26
CA VAL A 233 6.41 0.70 -1.41
C VAL A 233 6.88 -0.15 -2.60
N LEU A 234 6.80 -1.48 -2.45
CA LEU A 234 6.99 -2.43 -3.54
C LEU A 234 5.90 -3.51 -3.49
N VAL A 235 5.61 -4.09 -4.66
CA VAL A 235 4.86 -5.33 -4.75
C VAL A 235 5.78 -6.47 -4.31
N LEU A 236 5.37 -7.24 -3.30
CA LEU A 236 6.20 -8.31 -2.71
C LEU A 236 6.65 -9.33 -3.76
N HIS A 237 5.74 -9.76 -4.64
CA HIS A 237 6.03 -10.72 -5.71
C HIS A 237 7.13 -10.23 -6.65
N ASP A 238 7.11 -8.94 -6.99
CA ASP A 238 8.14 -8.34 -7.86
C ASP A 238 9.47 -8.25 -7.12
N MET A 239 9.45 -7.83 -5.84
CA MET A 239 10.64 -7.72 -5.00
C MET A 239 11.35 -9.06 -4.80
N LEU A 240 10.58 -10.15 -4.67
CA LEU A 240 11.11 -11.51 -4.51
C LEU A 240 11.41 -12.21 -5.85
N GLY A 241 11.21 -11.54 -6.99
CA GLY A 241 11.47 -12.11 -8.31
C GLY A 241 10.53 -13.25 -8.69
N MET A 242 9.30 -13.28 -8.13
CA MET A 242 8.28 -14.27 -8.51
C MET A 242 7.64 -13.94 -9.85
N THR A 243 7.67 -12.67 -10.27
CA THR A 243 7.14 -12.16 -11.55
C THR A 243 8.27 -12.03 -12.56
N LYS A 244 8.49 -13.03 -13.42
CA LYS A 244 9.65 -13.09 -14.35
C LYS A 244 9.68 -11.93 -15.33
N GLN A 245 8.54 -11.59 -15.92
CA GLN A 245 8.44 -10.64 -17.03
C GLN A 245 8.44 -9.18 -16.62
N PHE A 246 8.16 -8.85 -15.34
CA PHE A 246 8.10 -7.49 -14.84
C PHE A 246 9.41 -7.10 -14.16
N ASN A 247 10.25 -6.32 -14.87
CA ASN A 247 11.54 -5.85 -14.36
C ASN A 247 11.80 -4.37 -14.70
N PRO A 248 11.03 -3.44 -14.13
CA PRO A 248 11.24 -2.01 -14.35
C PRO A 248 12.51 -1.51 -13.66
N ARG A 249 13.10 -0.42 -14.17
CA ARG A 249 14.37 0.15 -13.65
C ARG A 249 14.36 0.51 -12.16
N PHE A 250 13.21 0.80 -11.58
CA PHE A 250 13.09 1.17 -10.17
C PHE A 250 13.03 -0.03 -9.24
N LEU A 251 12.75 -1.23 -9.77
CA LEU A 251 12.62 -2.45 -8.99
C LEU A 251 14.01 -3.02 -8.68
N ARG A 252 14.30 -3.16 -7.40
CA ARG A 252 15.39 -4.02 -6.96
C ARG A 252 14.82 -5.37 -6.56
N ARG A 253 15.21 -6.42 -7.26
CA ARG A 253 14.93 -7.80 -6.86
C ARG A 253 15.92 -8.23 -5.78
N TYR A 254 15.43 -8.87 -4.75
CA TYR A 254 16.24 -9.39 -3.65
C TYR A 254 16.40 -10.91 -3.71
N LEU A 255 15.51 -11.58 -4.42
CA LEU A 255 15.54 -13.01 -4.73
C LEU A 255 15.13 -13.22 -6.19
N SER A 256 15.22 -14.45 -6.67
CA SER A 256 14.82 -14.90 -8.02
C SER A 256 13.93 -16.13 -7.93
N LEU A 257 12.90 -16.09 -7.08
CA LEU A 257 12.07 -17.26 -6.76
C LEU A 257 11.34 -17.89 -7.95
N TYR A 258 11.30 -17.22 -9.09
CA TYR A 258 10.77 -17.82 -10.31
C TYR A 258 11.76 -18.81 -10.95
N ASP A 259 13.06 -18.55 -10.81
CA ASP A 259 14.15 -19.32 -11.46
C ASP A 259 14.75 -20.37 -10.51
N ASP A 260 14.53 -20.24 -9.20
CA ASP A 260 14.97 -21.19 -8.13
C ASP A 260 13.95 -22.32 -7.92
#